data_ae5a5810988a2bb0c1daebbbadd13e7e
#
_entry.id   ae5a5810988a2bb0c1daebbbadd13e7e
#
_cell.length_a   1.000
_cell.length_b   1.000
_cell.length_c   1.000
_cell.angle_alpha   90.00
_cell.angle_beta   90.00
_cell.angle_gamma   90.00
#
_symmetry.space_group_name_H-M   'P 1'
#
loop_
_entity.id
_entity.type
_entity.pdbx_description
1 polymer ?
#
loop_
_entity_poly.entity_id
_entity_poly.type
_entity_poly.pdbx_seq_one_letter_code
_entity_poly.pdbx_strand_id
1 'polypeptide(L)'
;MRNYFTLDGVDSRDFGIYISGQGTFGAPRKAYTYHSVPGRSGDLIGSEKRFENLELHYPAFIYANFRQNISDLRNFLLSREGYVRLEDTYNPDEFRLASYTGEFAPEVTKRNDAGSFDLVFNCMPQRWLKSGETAITGSPADIQNNTQFPARPLIRVYGYGTLYVGGLTVVISDYTAEEASYIDIDCSTMQAYNGDKLLSKYVSVYKVTNAGYDTRDYTVDYPTLVPGTTHISKSSVQTYISSWEITPRWWKL
;
A
#
# COMPACT_ATOMS: atom_id res chain seq x y z
N MET A 1 19.23 -6.30 21.13
CA MET A 1 17.77 -6.09 21.24
C MET A 1 17.09 -7.31 20.67
N ARG A 2 16.01 -7.84 21.28
CA ARG A 2 15.31 -8.98 20.69
C ARG A 2 14.34 -8.49 19.62
N ASN A 3 14.29 -9.16 18.49
CA ASN A 3 13.42 -8.77 17.38
C ASN A 3 11.99 -9.25 17.60
N TYR A 4 11.05 -8.47 17.08
CA TYR A 4 9.62 -8.72 17.23
C TYR A 4 8.87 -8.18 16.00
N PHE A 5 7.60 -8.53 15.88
CA PHE A 5 6.70 -7.96 14.90
C PHE A 5 5.54 -7.23 15.58
N THR A 6 4.90 -6.35 14.84
CA THR A 6 3.65 -5.68 15.21
C THR A 6 2.62 -6.01 14.15
N LEU A 7 1.47 -6.51 14.56
CA LEU A 7 0.36 -6.83 13.68
C LEU A 7 -0.87 -6.01 14.09
N ASP A 8 -1.42 -5.23 13.17
CA ASP A 8 -2.58 -4.38 13.42
C ASP A 8 -2.39 -3.46 14.66
N GLY A 9 -1.18 -2.92 14.81
CA GLY A 9 -0.80 -2.06 15.93
C GLY A 9 -0.50 -2.77 17.27
N VAL A 10 -0.68 -4.10 17.35
CA VAL A 10 -0.40 -4.89 18.55
C VAL A 10 0.97 -5.55 18.44
N ASP A 11 1.77 -5.41 19.49
CA ASP A 11 3.14 -5.89 19.54
C ASP A 11 3.18 -7.38 19.94
N SER A 12 3.98 -8.19 19.24
CA SER A 12 4.13 -9.61 19.59
C SER A 12 4.74 -9.84 20.96
N ARG A 13 5.45 -8.85 21.52
CA ARG A 13 6.00 -8.89 22.89
C ARG A 13 4.92 -8.90 23.97
N ASP A 14 3.71 -8.37 23.67
CA ASP A 14 2.58 -8.42 24.59
C ASP A 14 2.14 -9.86 24.89
N PHE A 15 2.47 -10.77 23.97
CA PHE A 15 2.32 -12.22 24.11
C PHE A 15 3.63 -12.92 24.51
N GLY A 16 4.68 -12.18 24.87
CA GLY A 16 6.00 -12.74 25.18
C GLY A 16 6.73 -13.38 23.99
N ILE A 17 6.37 -13.01 22.75
CA ILE A 17 6.86 -13.63 21.52
C ILE A 17 7.89 -12.75 20.85
N TYR A 18 8.97 -13.41 20.41
CA TYR A 18 10.09 -12.82 19.69
C TYR A 18 10.34 -13.61 18.42
N ILE A 19 10.93 -12.96 17.41
CA ILE A 19 11.15 -13.56 16.11
C ILE A 19 12.63 -13.58 15.71
N SER A 20 12.95 -14.53 14.83
CA SER A 20 14.20 -14.55 14.06
C SER A 20 13.91 -14.11 12.61
N GLY A 21 14.74 -13.26 12.03
CA GLY A 21 14.46 -12.57 10.77
C GLY A 21 14.99 -13.22 9.50
N GLN A 22 15.33 -14.48 9.53
CA GLN A 22 15.92 -15.14 8.36
C GLN A 22 15.00 -15.22 7.14
N GLY A 23 13.67 -15.12 7.33
CA GLY A 23 12.68 -15.25 6.26
C GLY A 23 12.21 -13.96 5.59
N THR A 24 12.72 -12.79 6.00
CA THR A 24 12.15 -11.48 5.59
C THR A 24 12.63 -10.97 4.21
N PHE A 25 13.59 -11.63 3.57
CA PHE A 25 14.22 -11.20 2.32
C PHE A 25 13.65 -11.83 1.04
N GLY A 26 12.57 -12.59 1.14
CA GLY A 26 11.90 -13.19 0.00
C GLY A 26 11.34 -12.13 -0.96
N ALA A 27 11.33 -12.45 -2.26
CA ALA A 27 10.73 -11.62 -3.30
C ALA A 27 9.48 -12.32 -3.87
N PRO A 28 8.42 -11.56 -4.21
CA PRO A 28 7.22 -12.13 -4.81
C PRO A 28 7.49 -12.58 -6.25
N ARG A 29 6.71 -13.54 -6.74
CA ARG A 29 6.76 -13.98 -8.13
C ARG A 29 5.96 -13.02 -9.01
N LYS A 30 6.42 -12.86 -10.27
CA LYS A 30 5.59 -12.28 -11.32
C LYS A 30 4.60 -13.32 -11.82
N ALA A 31 3.35 -12.92 -12.01
CA ALA A 31 2.33 -13.78 -12.60
C ALA A 31 2.54 -13.86 -14.11
N TYR A 32 3.15 -14.97 -14.54
CA TYR A 32 3.39 -15.29 -15.95
C TYR A 32 2.71 -16.59 -16.33
N THR A 33 2.14 -16.61 -17.53
CA THR A 33 1.66 -17.83 -18.19
C THR A 33 2.64 -18.20 -19.29
N TYR A 34 3.08 -19.47 -19.32
CA TYR A 34 3.99 -19.98 -20.33
C TYR A 34 3.22 -20.85 -21.35
N HIS A 35 3.38 -20.55 -22.62
CA HIS A 35 2.73 -21.28 -23.72
C HIS A 35 3.81 -21.93 -24.60
N SER A 36 3.85 -23.27 -24.61
CA SER A 36 4.76 -23.99 -25.51
C SER A 36 4.21 -23.95 -26.95
N VAL A 37 5.11 -23.78 -27.92
CA VAL A 37 4.77 -23.76 -29.35
C VAL A 37 5.47 -24.96 -30.00
N PRO A 38 4.73 -25.89 -30.64
CA PRO A 38 5.33 -27.02 -31.31
C PRO A 38 6.36 -26.57 -32.37
N GLY A 39 7.54 -27.24 -32.35
CA GLY A 39 8.63 -26.92 -33.28
C GLY A 39 9.48 -25.70 -32.93
N ARG A 40 9.22 -25.05 -31.82
CA ARG A 40 10.01 -23.90 -31.31
C ARG A 40 10.67 -24.26 -29.96
N SER A 41 11.94 -23.93 -29.83
CA SER A 41 12.63 -23.98 -28.52
C SER A 41 12.28 -22.75 -27.71
N GLY A 42 11.85 -22.94 -26.43
CA GLY A 42 11.42 -21.87 -25.53
C GLY A 42 9.94 -21.52 -25.67
N ASP A 43 9.35 -21.14 -24.52
CA ASP A 43 7.93 -20.82 -24.42
C ASP A 43 7.64 -19.35 -24.75
N LEU A 44 6.43 -19.07 -25.15
CA LEU A 44 5.88 -17.71 -25.17
C LEU A 44 5.45 -17.32 -23.77
N ILE A 45 5.77 -16.09 -23.36
CA ILE A 45 5.45 -15.56 -22.04
C ILE A 45 4.26 -14.62 -22.14
N GLY A 46 3.15 -15.00 -21.51
CA GLY A 46 2.02 -14.12 -21.24
C GLY A 46 2.22 -13.45 -19.87
N SER A 47 2.13 -12.11 -19.79
CA SER A 47 2.28 -11.38 -18.53
C SER A 47 0.93 -10.86 -18.05
N GLU A 48 0.56 -11.18 -16.81
CA GLU A 48 -0.61 -10.61 -16.15
C GLU A 48 -0.33 -9.21 -15.55
N LYS A 49 0.89 -8.70 -15.71
CA LYS A 49 1.33 -7.38 -15.20
C LYS A 49 1.13 -7.18 -13.69
N ARG A 50 1.09 -8.26 -12.93
CA ARG A 50 0.97 -8.26 -11.47
C ARG A 50 2.00 -9.18 -10.83
N PHE A 51 2.18 -9.01 -9.52
CA PHE A 51 2.94 -9.92 -8.66
C PHE A 51 1.97 -10.77 -7.85
N GLU A 52 2.40 -11.98 -7.52
CA GLU A 52 1.69 -12.87 -6.62
C GLU A 52 1.97 -12.51 -5.16
N ASN A 53 1.11 -12.93 -4.25
CA ASN A 53 1.39 -12.87 -2.83
C ASN A 53 2.62 -13.71 -2.49
N LEU A 54 3.24 -13.41 -1.37
CA LEU A 54 4.33 -14.22 -0.85
C LEU A 54 4.04 -14.64 0.59
N GLU A 55 4.54 -15.81 0.94
CA GLU A 55 4.55 -16.28 2.32
C GLU A 55 5.78 -15.74 3.03
N LEU A 56 5.53 -15.08 4.17
CA LEU A 56 6.57 -14.55 5.04
C LEU A 56 6.65 -15.42 6.28
N HIS A 57 7.81 -16.04 6.48
CA HIS A 57 8.06 -16.94 7.59
C HIS A 57 8.82 -16.24 8.71
N TYR A 58 8.26 -16.28 9.92
CA TYR A 58 8.92 -15.85 11.14
C TYR A 58 9.14 -17.04 12.08
N PRO A 59 10.36 -17.59 12.14
CA PRO A 59 10.72 -18.47 13.25
C PRO A 59 10.56 -17.69 14.55
N ALA A 60 9.62 -18.12 15.38
CA ALA A 60 9.22 -17.44 16.60
C ALA A 60 9.54 -18.29 17.84
N PHE A 61 9.74 -17.63 18.96
CA PHE A 61 10.02 -18.28 20.21
C PHE A 61 9.43 -17.52 21.39
N ILE A 62 9.16 -18.26 22.45
CA ILE A 62 8.59 -17.78 23.71
C ILE A 62 9.39 -18.32 24.88
N TYR A 63 9.63 -17.51 25.89
CA TYR A 63 10.51 -17.87 27.03
C TYR A 63 9.77 -18.31 28.27
N ALA A 64 8.54 -17.84 28.49
CA ALA A 64 7.78 -18.07 29.71
C ALA A 64 6.27 -18.02 29.46
N ASN A 65 5.48 -18.57 30.38
CA ASN A 65 4.02 -18.58 30.34
C ASN A 65 3.47 -19.15 29.02
N PHE A 66 4.13 -20.17 28.49
CA PHE A 66 3.89 -20.72 27.16
C PHE A 66 2.39 -20.97 26.88
N ARG A 67 1.68 -21.66 27.77
CA ARG A 67 0.29 -22.05 27.52
C ARG A 67 -0.65 -20.86 27.38
N GLN A 68 -0.52 -19.87 28.28
CA GLN A 68 -1.38 -18.68 28.23
C GLN A 68 -1.05 -17.83 27.02
N ASN A 69 0.21 -17.50 26.83
CA ASN A 69 0.67 -16.63 25.76
C ASN A 69 0.37 -17.20 24.36
N ILE A 70 0.52 -18.53 24.17
CA ILE A 70 0.14 -19.19 22.91
C ILE A 70 -1.37 -19.16 22.67
N SER A 71 -2.16 -19.34 23.74
CA SER A 71 -3.62 -19.26 23.63
C SER A 71 -4.07 -17.84 23.24
N ASP A 72 -3.47 -16.83 23.85
CA ASP A 72 -3.79 -15.42 23.59
C ASP A 72 -3.34 -15.01 22.19
N LEU A 73 -2.12 -15.40 21.78
CA LEU A 73 -1.63 -15.17 20.40
C LEU A 73 -2.56 -15.82 19.38
N ARG A 74 -2.95 -17.08 19.56
CA ARG A 74 -3.84 -17.78 18.63
C ARG A 74 -5.17 -17.07 18.48
N ASN A 75 -5.80 -16.68 19.58
CA ASN A 75 -7.05 -15.92 19.55
C ASN A 75 -6.86 -14.58 18.84
N PHE A 76 -5.75 -13.89 19.11
CA PHE A 76 -5.41 -12.64 18.47
C PHE A 76 -5.25 -12.80 16.95
N LEU A 77 -4.45 -13.76 16.49
CA LEU A 77 -4.18 -13.98 15.05
C LEU A 77 -5.46 -14.37 14.29
N LEU A 78 -6.25 -15.30 14.84
CA LEU A 78 -7.45 -15.83 14.17
C LEU A 78 -8.68 -14.90 14.26
N SER A 79 -8.65 -13.89 15.12
CA SER A 79 -9.72 -12.87 15.18
C SER A 79 -9.58 -11.77 14.13
N ARG A 80 -8.47 -11.73 13.37
CA ARG A 80 -8.23 -10.75 12.32
C ARG A 80 -8.74 -11.27 10.99
N GLU A 81 -9.55 -10.46 10.31
CA GLU A 81 -10.04 -10.77 8.98
C GLU A 81 -9.35 -9.89 7.92
N GLY A 82 -9.09 -10.47 6.75
CA GLY A 82 -8.50 -9.76 5.62
C GLY A 82 -7.01 -9.42 5.81
N TYR A 83 -6.60 -8.38 5.12
CA TYR A 83 -5.23 -7.88 5.19
C TYR A 83 -5.10 -6.79 6.24
N VAL A 84 -4.18 -6.99 7.18
CA VAL A 84 -3.85 -6.04 8.23
C VAL A 84 -2.39 -5.63 8.13
N ARG A 85 -2.03 -4.53 8.77
CA ARG A 85 -0.67 -4.00 8.78
C ARG A 85 0.26 -4.88 9.60
N LEU A 86 1.34 -5.35 8.97
CA LEU A 86 2.42 -6.13 9.56
C LEU A 86 3.72 -5.34 9.47
N GLU A 87 4.36 -5.14 10.58
CA GLU A 87 5.68 -4.49 10.72
C GLU A 87 6.64 -5.42 11.47
N ASP A 88 7.93 -5.29 11.21
CA ASP A 88 8.96 -5.99 11.96
C ASP A 88 10.18 -5.12 12.23
N THR A 89 10.97 -5.52 13.23
CA THR A 89 12.17 -4.78 13.63
C THR A 89 13.37 -4.99 12.72
N TYR A 90 13.29 -5.91 11.76
CA TYR A 90 14.31 -6.09 10.73
C TYR A 90 14.19 -5.07 9.60
N ASN A 91 12.96 -4.57 9.36
CA ASN A 91 12.65 -3.59 8.34
C ASN A 91 11.86 -2.42 8.95
N PRO A 92 12.49 -1.59 9.82
CA PRO A 92 11.76 -0.61 10.63
C PRO A 92 11.09 0.51 9.85
N ASP A 93 11.57 0.79 8.63
CA ASP A 93 11.06 1.86 7.77
C ASP A 93 9.94 1.40 6.82
N GLU A 94 9.49 0.16 6.96
CA GLU A 94 8.55 -0.49 6.05
C GLU A 94 7.43 -1.20 6.80
N PHE A 95 6.36 -1.46 6.06
CA PHE A 95 5.30 -2.37 6.48
C PHE A 95 4.77 -3.18 5.30
N ARG A 96 4.08 -4.25 5.60
CA ARG A 96 3.35 -5.07 4.63
C ARG A 96 1.88 -5.14 5.01
N LEU A 97 1.04 -5.43 4.03
CA LEU A 97 -0.33 -5.87 4.27
C LEU A 97 -0.34 -7.40 4.24
N ALA A 98 -0.71 -8.00 5.34
CA ALA A 98 -0.62 -9.43 5.56
C ALA A 98 -1.91 -10.00 6.15
N SER A 99 -2.23 -11.23 5.80
CA SER A 99 -3.27 -12.01 6.44
C SER A 99 -2.65 -13.24 7.10
N TYR A 100 -3.19 -13.63 8.24
CA TYR A 100 -2.82 -14.87 8.89
C TYR A 100 -3.90 -15.92 8.59
N THR A 101 -3.52 -16.91 7.78
CA THR A 101 -4.43 -18.01 7.41
C THR A 101 -3.85 -19.37 7.83
N GLY A 102 -2.68 -19.32 8.49
CA GLY A 102 -1.86 -20.49 8.76
C GLY A 102 -2.33 -21.29 9.97
N GLU A 103 -1.94 -22.55 9.97
CA GLU A 103 -1.88 -23.39 11.12
C GLU A 103 -0.47 -23.30 11.70
N PHE A 104 -0.32 -23.19 13.02
CA PHE A 104 0.97 -23.33 13.65
C PHE A 104 0.94 -24.38 14.77
N ALA A 105 1.96 -25.18 14.81
CA ALA A 105 2.13 -26.23 15.80
C ALA A 105 3.34 -25.91 16.69
N PRO A 106 3.13 -25.29 17.87
CA PRO A 106 4.23 -24.94 18.74
C PRO A 106 4.92 -26.17 19.35
N GLU A 107 6.25 -26.21 19.26
CA GLU A 107 7.06 -27.21 19.94
C GLU A 107 7.38 -26.74 21.37
N VAL A 108 6.95 -27.52 22.34
CA VAL A 108 7.15 -27.22 23.76
C VAL A 108 8.45 -27.81 24.24
N THR A 109 9.28 -27.02 24.91
CA THR A 109 10.49 -27.54 25.55
C THR A 109 10.16 -28.38 26.78
N LYS A 110 11.10 -29.24 27.22
CA LYS A 110 10.93 -30.19 28.32
C LYS A 110 10.45 -29.57 29.66
N ARG A 111 10.53 -28.24 29.81
CA ARG A 111 10.09 -27.53 31.04
C ARG A 111 8.72 -26.84 30.90
N ASN A 112 8.02 -26.99 29.75
CA ASN A 112 6.69 -26.44 29.48
C ASN A 112 6.52 -24.90 29.58
N ASP A 113 7.59 -24.16 29.84
CA ASP A 113 7.55 -22.70 29.99
C ASP A 113 8.05 -21.94 28.75
N ALA A 114 8.70 -22.64 27.83
CA ALA A 114 9.27 -22.07 26.61
C ALA A 114 8.93 -22.95 25.40
N GLY A 115 9.00 -22.37 24.21
CA GLY A 115 8.79 -23.10 22.97
C GLY A 115 9.21 -22.32 21.75
N SER A 116 9.23 -23.01 20.60
CA SER A 116 9.50 -22.42 19.29
C SER A 116 8.43 -22.87 18.29
N PHE A 117 8.20 -22.06 17.27
CA PHE A 117 7.24 -22.33 16.22
C PHE A 117 7.49 -21.39 15.03
N ASP A 118 6.95 -21.73 13.87
CA ASP A 118 6.94 -20.83 12.73
C ASP A 118 5.59 -20.11 12.61
N LEU A 119 5.64 -18.80 12.40
CA LEU A 119 4.50 -18.00 11.99
C LEU A 119 4.61 -17.71 10.49
N VAL A 120 3.59 -18.07 9.74
CA VAL A 120 3.53 -17.86 8.31
C VAL A 120 2.42 -16.88 7.98
N PHE A 121 2.77 -15.75 7.41
CA PHE A 121 1.85 -14.72 6.95
C PHE A 121 1.76 -14.71 5.44
N ASN A 122 0.54 -14.69 4.90
CA ASN A 122 0.32 -14.43 3.49
C ASN A 122 0.33 -12.92 3.26
N CYS A 123 1.36 -12.41 2.61
CA CYS A 123 1.60 -10.99 2.41
C CYS A 123 1.27 -10.55 0.98
N MET A 124 0.68 -9.37 0.84
CA MET A 124 0.70 -8.68 -0.45
C MET A 124 2.15 -8.44 -0.91
N PRO A 125 2.40 -8.37 -2.22
CA PRO A 125 3.75 -8.26 -2.76
C PRO A 125 4.45 -6.96 -2.40
N GLN A 126 3.69 -5.88 -2.16
CA GLN A 126 4.24 -4.56 -1.86
C GLN A 126 4.82 -4.48 -0.46
N ARG A 127 6.00 -3.87 -0.37
CA ARG A 127 6.62 -3.37 0.86
C ARG A 127 6.41 -1.86 0.87
N TRP A 128 5.47 -1.40 1.69
CA TRP A 128 5.13 0.01 1.80
C TRP A 128 6.15 0.74 2.65
N LEU A 129 6.60 1.90 2.19
CA LEU A 129 7.53 2.74 2.94
C LEU A 129 6.74 3.67 3.87
N LYS A 130 7.11 3.71 5.15
CA LYS A 130 6.50 4.63 6.14
C LYS A 130 6.66 6.10 5.73
N SER A 131 7.75 6.45 5.05
CA SER A 131 7.93 7.78 4.47
C SER A 131 6.86 8.16 3.44
N GLY A 132 6.22 7.17 2.81
CA GLY A 132 5.11 7.38 1.88
C GLY A 132 3.78 7.68 2.54
N GLU A 133 3.66 7.52 3.86
CA GLU A 133 2.43 7.84 4.63
C GLU A 133 2.39 9.30 5.09
N THR A 134 3.53 9.99 5.04
CA THR A 134 3.62 11.40 5.43
C THR A 134 3.17 12.28 4.27
N ALA A 135 2.17 13.11 4.50
CA ALA A 135 1.71 14.07 3.52
C ALA A 135 2.77 15.15 3.25
N ILE A 136 3.01 15.43 1.98
CA ILE A 136 3.81 16.56 1.51
C ILE A 136 2.85 17.72 1.35
N THR A 137 2.98 18.72 2.21
CA THR A 137 2.09 19.90 2.30
C THR A 137 2.65 21.11 1.56
N GLY A 138 1.89 22.21 1.49
CA GLY A 138 2.37 23.47 0.91
C GLY A 138 2.29 23.54 -0.60
N SER A 139 1.39 22.80 -1.21
CA SER A 139 1.16 22.80 -2.67
C SER A 139 2.43 22.43 -3.47
N PRO A 140 2.99 21.26 -3.25
CA PRO A 140 4.24 20.84 -3.90
C PRO A 140 4.09 20.84 -5.43
N ALA A 141 5.05 21.44 -6.13
CA ALA A 141 5.07 21.49 -7.60
C ALA A 141 5.70 20.24 -8.21
N ASP A 142 6.68 19.66 -7.54
CA ASP A 142 7.40 18.48 -8.00
C ASP A 142 7.47 17.44 -6.90
N ILE A 143 7.10 16.22 -7.23
CA ILE A 143 7.17 15.07 -6.33
C ILE A 143 8.19 14.07 -6.88
N GLN A 144 9.21 13.79 -6.08
CA GLN A 144 10.26 12.84 -6.43
C GLN A 144 9.93 11.44 -5.90
N ASN A 145 9.73 10.50 -6.81
CA ASN A 145 9.61 9.08 -6.50
C ASN A 145 10.97 8.38 -6.67
N ASN A 146 11.61 8.04 -5.57
CA ASN A 146 12.91 7.35 -5.57
C ASN A 146 12.77 5.82 -5.63
N THR A 147 11.54 5.29 -5.72
CA THR A 147 11.31 3.84 -5.87
C THR A 147 11.31 3.44 -7.34
N GLN A 148 11.34 2.12 -7.60
CA GLN A 148 11.31 1.58 -8.95
C GLN A 148 9.88 1.39 -9.49
N PHE A 149 8.86 1.67 -8.68
CA PHE A 149 7.47 1.39 -9.01
C PHE A 149 6.61 2.65 -8.94
N PRO A 150 5.61 2.79 -9.84
CA PRO A 150 4.66 3.89 -9.74
C PRO A 150 3.81 3.74 -8.48
N ALA A 151 3.62 4.84 -7.75
CA ALA A 151 2.78 4.89 -6.58
C ALA A 151 1.44 5.57 -6.88
N ARG A 152 0.38 5.15 -6.23
CA ARG A 152 -0.97 5.73 -6.34
C ARG A 152 -1.25 6.61 -5.13
N PRO A 153 -1.05 7.91 -5.22
CA PRO A 153 -1.13 8.82 -4.08
C PRO A 153 -2.56 9.02 -3.58
N LEU A 154 -2.67 9.54 -2.36
CA LEU A 154 -3.84 10.29 -1.92
C LEU A 154 -3.56 11.77 -2.13
N ILE A 155 -4.43 12.46 -2.87
CA ILE A 155 -4.31 13.89 -3.17
C ILE A 155 -5.43 14.61 -2.41
N ARG A 156 -5.08 15.43 -1.43
CA ARG A 156 -6.02 16.31 -0.75
C ARG A 156 -6.01 17.68 -1.40
N VAL A 157 -7.18 18.16 -1.79
CA VAL A 157 -7.34 19.47 -2.45
C VAL A 157 -8.30 20.33 -1.66
N TYR A 158 -7.89 21.56 -1.39
CA TYR A 158 -8.70 22.58 -0.73
C TYR A 158 -9.24 23.56 -1.78
N GLY A 159 -10.55 23.51 -1.99
CA GLY A 159 -11.24 24.30 -3.02
C GLY A 159 -11.49 23.50 -4.30
N TYR A 160 -11.94 24.18 -5.35
CA TYR A 160 -12.35 23.59 -6.61
C TYR A 160 -11.64 24.27 -7.80
N GLY A 161 -11.60 23.56 -8.94
CA GLY A 161 -10.90 24.01 -10.15
C GLY A 161 -10.14 22.87 -10.82
N THR A 162 -9.05 23.21 -11.52
CA THR A 162 -8.29 22.24 -12.28
C THR A 162 -6.87 22.09 -11.74
N LEU A 163 -6.48 20.84 -11.47
CA LEU A 163 -5.14 20.43 -11.08
C LEU A 163 -4.53 19.55 -12.20
N TYR A 164 -3.29 19.81 -12.57
CA TYR A 164 -2.53 18.99 -13.52
C TYR A 164 -1.55 18.11 -12.74
N VAL A 165 -1.58 16.82 -12.96
CA VAL A 165 -0.73 15.86 -12.25
C VAL A 165 -0.14 14.86 -13.24
N GLY A 166 1.17 14.91 -13.49
CA GLY A 166 1.87 13.94 -14.33
C GLY A 166 1.32 13.83 -15.75
N GLY A 167 0.81 14.95 -16.33
CA GLY A 167 0.22 14.97 -17.67
C GLY A 167 -1.27 14.59 -17.73
N LEU A 168 -1.90 14.34 -16.56
CA LEU A 168 -3.34 14.18 -16.45
C LEU A 168 -3.99 15.46 -15.95
N THR A 169 -5.23 15.69 -16.34
CA THR A 169 -6.07 16.80 -15.90
C THR A 169 -7.09 16.27 -14.90
N VAL A 170 -7.05 16.80 -13.68
CA VAL A 170 -7.99 16.51 -12.61
C VAL A 170 -8.86 17.74 -12.40
N VAL A 171 -10.13 17.64 -12.75
CA VAL A 171 -11.11 18.72 -12.56
C VAL A 171 -11.94 18.44 -11.33
N ILE A 172 -11.96 19.39 -10.42
CA ILE A 172 -12.81 19.39 -9.24
C ILE A 172 -13.90 20.44 -9.48
N SER A 173 -15.13 19.98 -9.63
CA SER A 173 -16.30 20.85 -9.81
C SER A 173 -16.61 21.61 -8.53
N ASP A 174 -17.33 22.73 -8.65
CA ASP A 174 -17.76 23.53 -7.53
C ASP A 174 -18.61 22.71 -6.54
N TYR A 175 -18.28 22.85 -5.26
CA TYR A 175 -18.99 22.25 -4.14
C TYR A 175 -19.11 23.26 -2.99
N THR A 176 -20.14 23.15 -2.19
CA THR A 176 -20.38 24.10 -1.09
C THR A 176 -19.54 23.79 0.13
N ALA A 177 -19.24 24.80 0.95
CA ALA A 177 -18.53 24.61 2.22
C ALA A 177 -19.29 23.71 3.21
N GLU A 178 -20.62 23.60 3.06
CA GLU A 178 -21.46 22.66 3.82
C GLU A 178 -21.27 21.21 3.37
N GLU A 179 -20.88 21.00 2.10
CA GLU A 179 -20.62 19.66 1.58
C GLU A 179 -19.25 19.14 2.00
N ALA A 180 -18.21 19.99 1.91
CA ALA A 180 -16.86 19.61 2.30
C ALA A 180 -15.95 20.85 2.49
N SER A 181 -14.94 20.72 3.34
CA SER A 181 -13.86 21.69 3.48
C SER A 181 -12.67 21.38 2.56
N TYR A 182 -12.55 20.15 2.11
CA TYR A 182 -11.55 19.64 1.17
C TYR A 182 -12.10 18.41 0.45
N ILE A 183 -11.41 17.96 -0.58
CA ILE A 183 -11.67 16.67 -1.23
C ILE A 183 -10.40 15.84 -1.20
N ASP A 184 -10.49 14.62 -0.68
CA ASP A 184 -9.48 13.58 -0.78
C ASP A 184 -9.73 12.75 -2.05
N ILE A 185 -8.77 12.76 -2.96
CA ILE A 185 -8.80 11.99 -4.21
C ILE A 185 -7.88 10.78 -4.02
N ASP A 186 -8.45 9.62 -3.80
CA ASP A 186 -7.71 8.38 -3.66
C ASP A 186 -7.45 7.76 -5.03
N CYS A 187 -6.20 7.88 -5.50
CA CYS A 187 -5.81 7.37 -6.81
C CYS A 187 -5.71 5.82 -6.83
N SER A 188 -5.72 5.14 -5.70
CA SER A 188 -5.70 3.67 -5.64
C SER A 188 -7.09 3.06 -5.84
N THR A 189 -8.12 3.68 -5.28
CA THR A 189 -9.51 3.24 -5.38
C THR A 189 -10.29 3.99 -6.47
N MET A 190 -9.68 5.02 -7.06
CA MET A 190 -10.32 5.94 -8.04
C MET A 190 -11.60 6.57 -7.49
N GLN A 191 -11.57 6.94 -6.21
CA GLN A 191 -12.67 7.58 -5.51
C GLN A 191 -12.26 8.92 -4.93
N ALA A 192 -13.25 9.78 -4.70
CA ALA A 192 -13.05 11.04 -4.00
C ALA A 192 -14.04 11.15 -2.83
N TYR A 193 -13.57 11.63 -1.69
CA TYR A 193 -14.35 11.69 -0.46
C TYR A 193 -13.91 12.81 0.50
N ASN A 194 -14.73 13.07 1.51
CA ASN A 194 -14.36 13.84 2.69
C ASN A 194 -14.87 13.09 3.93
N GLY A 195 -13.96 12.50 4.70
CA GLY A 195 -14.33 11.54 5.73
C GLY A 195 -15.12 10.37 5.13
N ASP A 196 -16.32 10.13 5.65
CA ASP A 196 -17.21 9.05 5.17
C ASP A 196 -18.10 9.46 3.98
N LYS A 197 -18.05 10.73 3.57
CA LYS A 197 -18.90 11.26 2.50
C LYS A 197 -18.25 11.08 1.14
N LEU A 198 -18.89 10.29 0.27
CA LEU A 198 -18.42 10.08 -1.10
C LEU A 198 -18.71 11.32 -1.96
N LEU A 199 -17.67 11.86 -2.58
CA LEU A 199 -17.70 13.08 -3.40
C LEU A 199 -17.20 12.85 -4.84
N SER A 200 -17.11 11.62 -5.30
CA SER A 200 -16.60 11.27 -6.63
C SER A 200 -17.35 11.95 -7.79
N LYS A 201 -18.62 12.35 -7.58
CA LYS A 201 -19.39 13.12 -8.55
C LYS A 201 -18.81 14.50 -8.89
N TYR A 202 -17.95 15.04 -8.01
CA TYR A 202 -17.30 16.34 -8.21
C TYR A 202 -15.92 16.22 -8.88
N VAL A 203 -15.39 15.01 -9.07
CA VAL A 203 -14.05 14.81 -9.61
C VAL A 203 -14.11 14.13 -10.96
N SER A 204 -13.43 14.71 -11.94
CA SER A 204 -13.25 14.14 -13.28
C SER A 204 -11.76 14.11 -13.61
N VAL A 205 -11.29 12.97 -14.10
CA VAL A 205 -9.89 12.79 -14.54
C VAL A 205 -9.88 12.45 -16.02
N TYR A 206 -9.05 13.15 -16.78
CA TYR A 206 -8.89 12.88 -18.22
C TYR A 206 -7.49 13.26 -18.71
N LYS A 207 -7.15 12.76 -19.87
CA LYS A 207 -5.95 13.16 -20.62
C LYS A 207 -6.36 13.93 -21.87
N VAL A 208 -5.69 15.04 -22.15
CA VAL A 208 -5.84 15.74 -23.44
C VAL A 208 -5.00 15.01 -24.48
N THR A 209 -5.63 14.44 -25.50
CA THR A 209 -4.97 13.64 -26.53
C THR A 209 -4.54 14.45 -27.75
N ASN A 210 -5.19 15.60 -27.97
CA ASN A 210 -4.83 16.51 -29.07
C ASN A 210 -5.08 17.96 -28.66
N ALA A 211 -4.01 18.74 -28.49
CA ALA A 211 -4.08 20.13 -28.02
C ALA A 211 -4.79 21.09 -28.99
N GLY A 212 -5.04 20.68 -30.26
CA GLY A 212 -5.76 21.50 -31.26
C GLY A 212 -7.26 21.23 -31.35
N TYR A 213 -7.72 20.14 -30.78
CA TYR A 213 -9.13 19.75 -30.71
C TYR A 213 -9.39 19.28 -29.30
N ASP A 214 -10.34 19.83 -28.58
CA ASP A 214 -10.67 19.49 -27.17
C ASP A 214 -11.09 18.00 -27.01
N THR A 215 -10.18 17.12 -27.34
CA THR A 215 -10.35 15.66 -27.27
C THR A 215 -9.89 15.19 -25.91
N ARG A 216 -10.83 14.85 -25.04
CA ARG A 216 -10.62 14.36 -23.68
C ARG A 216 -10.79 12.87 -23.66
N ASP A 217 -9.76 12.17 -23.19
CA ASP A 217 -9.82 10.74 -22.92
C ASP A 217 -10.10 10.51 -21.44
N TYR A 218 -11.31 10.07 -21.12
CA TYR A 218 -11.76 9.73 -19.76
C TYR A 218 -11.53 8.26 -19.42
N THR A 219 -10.95 7.48 -20.31
CA THR A 219 -10.64 6.05 -20.04
C THR A 219 -9.32 5.87 -19.31
N VAL A 220 -8.66 6.96 -18.94
CA VAL A 220 -7.40 6.95 -18.21
C VAL A 220 -7.59 6.62 -16.74
N ASP A 221 -6.60 5.94 -16.16
CA ASP A 221 -6.51 5.76 -14.72
C ASP A 221 -6.27 7.10 -14.00
N TYR A 222 -6.57 7.13 -12.70
CA TYR A 222 -6.24 8.24 -11.84
C TYR A 222 -4.72 8.47 -11.76
N PRO A 223 -4.27 9.68 -11.35
CA PRO A 223 -2.85 10.03 -11.34
C PRO A 223 -1.98 9.02 -10.59
N THR A 224 -0.79 8.79 -11.14
CA THR A 224 0.27 7.99 -10.51
C THR A 224 1.55 8.79 -10.42
N LEU A 225 2.29 8.59 -9.34
CA LEU A 225 3.64 9.14 -9.16
C LEU A 225 4.63 8.14 -9.75
N VAL A 226 5.03 8.37 -11.00
CA VAL A 226 5.99 7.49 -11.70
C VAL A 226 7.39 7.58 -11.07
N PRO A 227 8.26 6.56 -11.22
CA PRO A 227 9.67 6.69 -10.84
C PRO A 227 10.31 7.95 -11.45
N GLY A 228 11.04 8.71 -10.64
CA GLY A 228 11.55 10.03 -10.99
C GLY A 228 10.60 11.15 -10.56
N THR A 229 10.59 12.26 -11.30
CA THR A 229 9.84 13.46 -10.93
C THR A 229 8.47 13.49 -11.59
N THR A 230 7.43 13.71 -10.80
CA THR A 230 6.07 14.02 -11.26
C THR A 230 5.76 15.47 -10.99
N HIS A 231 5.46 16.25 -12.04
CA HIS A 231 5.10 17.66 -11.92
C HIS A 231 3.61 17.83 -11.59
N ILE A 232 3.32 18.77 -10.67
CA ILE A 232 1.95 19.13 -10.24
C ILE A 232 1.79 20.64 -10.32
N SER A 233 0.71 21.06 -10.96
CA SER A 233 0.37 22.50 -11.05
C SER A 233 -1.14 22.68 -11.11
N LYS A 234 -1.59 23.87 -10.71
CA LYS A 234 -3.00 24.27 -10.89
C LYS A 234 -3.19 25.15 -12.11
N SER A 235 -4.38 25.13 -12.69
CA SER A 235 -4.76 26.08 -13.74
C SER A 235 -4.67 27.52 -13.23
N SER A 236 -4.27 28.44 -14.09
CA SER A 236 -4.34 29.88 -13.83
C SER A 236 -5.73 30.48 -14.11
N VAL A 237 -6.62 29.71 -14.73
CA VAL A 237 -7.95 30.17 -15.18
C VAL A 237 -9.02 29.39 -14.42
N GLN A 238 -10.01 30.13 -13.88
CA GLN A 238 -11.19 29.56 -13.21
C GLN A 238 -10.85 28.50 -12.15
N THR A 239 -9.84 28.78 -11.31
CA THR A 239 -9.48 27.90 -10.20
C THR A 239 -9.56 28.63 -8.87
N TYR A 240 -10.22 28.00 -7.92
CA TYR A 240 -10.34 28.42 -6.54
C TYR A 240 -9.60 27.46 -5.60
N ILE A 241 -8.70 26.64 -6.16
CA ILE A 241 -7.81 25.79 -5.38
C ILE A 241 -6.84 26.69 -4.60
N SER A 242 -6.96 26.66 -3.28
CA SER A 242 -6.08 27.41 -2.38
C SER A 242 -4.77 26.65 -2.14
N SER A 243 -4.86 25.36 -1.87
CA SER A 243 -3.70 24.48 -1.63
C SER A 243 -4.03 23.02 -1.94
N TRP A 244 -2.98 22.20 -1.99
CA TRP A 244 -3.09 20.74 -2.05
C TRP A 244 -1.97 20.08 -1.26
N GLU A 245 -2.21 18.83 -0.90
CA GLU A 245 -1.28 17.96 -0.19
C GLU A 245 -1.22 16.61 -0.89
N ILE A 246 -0.06 15.97 -0.84
CA ILE A 246 0.14 14.68 -1.48
C ILE A 246 0.65 13.69 -0.44
N THR A 247 -0.09 12.60 -0.20
CA THR A 247 0.42 11.43 0.51
C THR A 247 0.86 10.41 -0.54
N PRO A 248 2.17 10.22 -0.72
CA PRO A 248 2.69 9.54 -1.92
C PRO A 248 2.41 8.05 -1.98
N ARG A 249 2.39 7.36 -0.81
CA ARG A 249 2.22 5.91 -0.70
C ARG A 249 3.31 5.13 -1.44
N TRP A 250 4.57 5.47 -1.15
CA TRP A 250 5.74 4.79 -1.75
C TRP A 250 5.79 3.31 -1.40
N TRP A 251 6.19 2.49 -2.37
CA TRP A 251 6.37 1.08 -2.16
C TRP A 251 7.51 0.51 -3.00
N LYS A 252 8.00 -0.65 -2.59
CA LYS A 252 9.01 -1.46 -3.30
C LYS A 252 8.68 -2.96 -3.18
N LEU A 253 9.45 -3.81 -3.82
CA LEU A 253 9.40 -5.27 -3.69
C LEU A 253 10.44 -5.81 -2.71
#